data_74f4379c62d1125710c8708e01689e65
#
_entry.id   74f4379c62d1125710c8708e01689e65
#
_cell.length_a   1.000
_cell.length_b   1.000
_cell.length_c   1.000
_cell.angle_alpha   90.00
_cell.angle_beta   90.00
_cell.angle_gamma   90.00
#
_symmetry.space_group_name_H-M   'P 1'
#
loop_
_entity.id
_entity.type
_entity.pdbx_description
1 polymer ?
#
loop_
_entity_poly.entity_id
_entity_poly.type
_entity_poly.pdbx_seq_one_letter_code
_entity_poly.pdbx_strand_id
1 'polypeptide(L)'
;MKNARGETRVALDARAEVEAELGALKEKHAKMAEQLKKAVRARDNAEAGLKTTERQFEEVRKELHYSEINLATEKQMVTELRKELRKAREAAQLLKEAAEAEKQATYTLGVQET
;
A
#
# COMPACT_ATOMS: atom_id res chain seq x y z
N MET A 1 6.90 66.52 -51.82
CA MET A 1 5.70 65.68 -51.81
C MET A 1 5.99 64.20 -51.97
N LYS A 2 6.93 63.79 -52.87
CA LYS A 2 7.27 62.33 -52.98
C LYS A 2 7.89 61.72 -51.73
N ASN A 3 8.71 62.45 -50.96
CA ASN A 3 9.35 61.97 -49.75
C ASN A 3 8.34 61.77 -48.58
N ALA A 4 7.37 62.68 -48.46
CA ALA A 4 6.34 62.61 -47.45
C ALA A 4 5.43 61.38 -47.65
N ARG A 5 5.08 61.04 -48.90
CA ARG A 5 4.30 59.84 -49.23
C ARG A 5 5.09 58.53 -48.98
N GLY A 6 6.40 58.57 -49.33
CA GLY A 6 7.29 57.45 -49.07
C GLY A 6 7.46 57.17 -47.58
N GLU A 7 7.67 58.20 -46.77
CA GLU A 7 7.78 58.10 -45.31
C GLU A 7 6.48 57.63 -44.68
N THR A 8 5.31 58.09 -45.13
CA THR A 8 4.01 57.63 -44.67
C THR A 8 3.79 56.18 -45.01
N ARG A 9 4.17 55.72 -46.20
CA ARG A 9 4.07 54.34 -46.62
C ARG A 9 4.97 53.43 -45.77
N VAL A 10 6.21 53.80 -45.53
CA VAL A 10 7.16 53.07 -44.67
C VAL A 10 6.65 53.00 -43.26
N ALA A 11 6.09 54.11 -42.73
CA ALA A 11 5.51 54.14 -41.40
C ALA A 11 4.27 53.17 -41.25
N LEU A 12 3.41 53.16 -42.29
CA LEU A 12 2.25 52.26 -42.33
C LEU A 12 2.67 50.79 -42.44
N ASP A 13 3.68 50.51 -43.28
CA ASP A 13 4.20 49.16 -43.42
C ASP A 13 4.84 48.66 -42.09
N ALA A 14 5.64 49.51 -41.43
CA ALA A 14 6.24 49.21 -40.14
C ALA A 14 5.16 48.98 -39.07
N ARG A 15 4.10 49.77 -39.08
CA ARG A 15 2.97 49.59 -38.16
C ARG A 15 2.24 48.29 -38.40
N ALA A 16 2.01 47.90 -39.65
CA ALA A 16 1.38 46.63 -40.01
C ALA A 16 2.23 45.43 -39.56
N GLU A 17 3.55 45.50 -39.70
CA GLU A 17 4.45 44.47 -39.20
C GLU A 17 4.39 44.33 -37.69
N VAL A 18 4.41 45.45 -36.97
CA VAL A 18 4.30 45.44 -35.50
C VAL A 18 2.96 44.87 -35.04
N GLU A 19 1.87 45.24 -35.70
CA GLU A 19 0.54 44.71 -35.42
C GLU A 19 0.46 43.19 -35.65
N ALA A 20 1.08 42.71 -36.74
CA ALA A 20 1.15 41.28 -37.04
C ALA A 20 1.97 40.51 -35.97
N GLU A 21 3.12 41.06 -35.59
CA GLU A 21 3.96 40.50 -34.54
C GLU A 21 3.24 40.50 -33.20
N LEU A 22 2.53 41.58 -32.87
CA LEU A 22 1.75 41.65 -31.64
C LEU A 22 0.63 40.62 -31.62
N GLY A 23 -0.07 40.42 -32.72
CA GLY A 23 -1.09 39.39 -32.88
C GLY A 23 -0.53 37.99 -32.70
N ALA A 24 0.62 37.69 -33.30
CA ALA A 24 1.31 36.42 -33.15
C ALA A 24 1.76 36.16 -31.71
N LEU A 25 2.28 37.20 -31.03
CA LEU A 25 2.65 37.12 -29.62
C LEU A 25 1.45 36.89 -28.72
N LYS A 26 0.32 37.52 -28.95
CA LYS A 26 -0.92 37.31 -28.23
C LYS A 26 -1.42 35.86 -28.37
N GLU A 27 -1.36 35.32 -29.58
CA GLU A 27 -1.72 33.92 -29.81
C GLU A 27 -0.80 32.95 -29.07
N LYS A 28 0.51 33.17 -29.14
CA LYS A 28 1.48 32.36 -28.40
C LYS A 28 1.22 32.43 -26.91
N HIS A 29 0.97 33.63 -26.40
CA HIS A 29 0.70 33.84 -24.99
C HIS A 29 -0.58 33.10 -24.54
N ALA A 30 -1.63 33.17 -25.37
CA ALA A 30 -2.88 32.46 -25.09
C ALA A 30 -2.69 30.94 -25.09
N LYS A 31 -1.92 30.39 -26.04
CA LYS A 31 -1.57 28.97 -26.10
C LYS A 31 -0.74 28.54 -24.89
N MET A 32 0.24 29.34 -24.50
CA MET A 32 1.06 29.07 -23.32
C MET A 32 0.23 29.11 -22.05
N ALA A 33 -0.70 30.05 -21.91
CA ALA A 33 -1.62 30.13 -20.77
C ALA A 33 -2.50 28.89 -20.70
N GLU A 34 -3.03 28.41 -21.82
CA GLU A 34 -3.81 27.16 -21.88
C GLU A 34 -2.97 25.94 -21.50
N GLN A 35 -1.76 25.83 -22.02
CA GLN A 35 -0.84 24.76 -21.69
C GLN A 35 -0.48 24.76 -20.21
N LEU A 36 -0.26 25.96 -19.63
CA LEU A 36 0.01 26.12 -18.22
C LEU A 36 -1.17 25.65 -17.36
N LYS A 37 -2.39 26.04 -17.72
CA LYS A 37 -3.60 25.58 -17.02
C LYS A 37 -3.73 24.07 -17.05
N LYS A 38 -3.48 23.44 -18.20
CA LYS A 38 -3.51 21.98 -18.33
C LYS A 38 -2.44 21.32 -17.48
N ALA A 39 -1.23 21.88 -17.48
CA ALA A 39 -0.12 21.38 -16.67
C ALA A 39 -0.42 21.47 -15.16
N VAL A 40 -1.00 22.59 -14.72
CA VAL A 40 -1.40 22.79 -13.33
C VAL A 40 -2.48 21.78 -12.91
N ARG A 41 -3.50 21.57 -13.75
CA ARG A 41 -4.53 20.56 -13.50
C ARG A 41 -3.95 19.15 -13.41
N ALA A 42 -3.07 18.80 -14.33
CA ALA A 42 -2.40 17.51 -14.33
C ALA A 42 -1.58 17.31 -13.07
N ARG A 43 -0.85 18.34 -12.63
CA ARG A 43 -0.10 18.34 -11.39
C ARG A 43 -1.02 18.15 -10.17
N ASP A 44 -2.09 18.91 -10.09
CA ASP A 44 -3.03 18.86 -8.98
C ASP A 44 -3.70 17.48 -8.89
N ASN A 45 -4.08 16.91 -10.05
CA ASN A 45 -4.63 15.56 -10.11
C ASN A 45 -3.62 14.50 -9.68
N ALA A 46 -2.36 14.65 -10.10
CA ALA A 46 -1.27 13.75 -9.71
C ALA A 46 -1.00 13.83 -8.21
N GLU A 47 -0.98 15.04 -7.64
CA GLU A 47 -0.83 15.25 -6.19
C GLU A 47 -1.97 14.63 -5.39
N ALA A 48 -3.21 14.81 -5.85
CA ALA A 48 -4.38 14.21 -5.22
C ALA A 48 -4.33 12.67 -5.27
N GLY A 49 -3.93 12.12 -6.43
CA GLY A 49 -3.74 10.68 -6.60
C GLY A 49 -2.64 10.15 -5.71
N LEU A 50 -1.53 10.88 -5.57
CA LEU A 50 -0.42 10.50 -4.69
C LEU A 50 -0.86 10.46 -3.23
N LYS A 51 -1.59 11.46 -2.76
CA LYS A 51 -2.14 11.50 -1.39
C LYS A 51 -3.07 10.33 -1.11
N THR A 52 -3.93 9.98 -2.07
CA THR A 52 -4.82 8.82 -1.96
C THR A 52 -4.01 7.53 -1.86
N THR A 53 -2.99 7.36 -2.70
CA THR A 53 -2.11 6.20 -2.69
C THR A 53 -1.33 6.10 -1.38
N GLU A 54 -0.82 7.20 -0.86
CA GLU A 54 -0.12 7.25 0.43
C GLU A 54 -1.04 6.82 1.57
N ARG A 55 -2.29 7.27 1.57
CA ARG A 55 -3.29 6.87 2.56
C ARG A 55 -3.59 5.38 2.49
N GLN A 56 -3.80 4.85 1.29
CA GLN A 56 -4.03 3.42 1.08
C GLN A 56 -2.83 2.60 1.52
N PHE A 57 -1.62 3.07 1.24
CA PHE A 57 -0.39 2.42 1.66
C PHE A 57 -0.28 2.35 3.20
N GLU A 58 -0.60 3.45 3.88
CA GLU A 58 -0.63 3.48 5.34
C GLU A 58 -1.68 2.52 5.94
N GLU A 59 -2.85 2.44 5.34
CA GLU A 59 -3.89 1.49 5.77
C GLU A 59 -3.43 0.04 5.60
N VAL A 60 -2.84 -0.30 4.46
CA VAL A 60 -2.30 -1.63 4.20
C VAL A 60 -1.17 -1.96 5.18
N ARG A 61 -0.33 -1.00 5.48
CA ARG A 61 0.76 -1.15 6.43
C ARG A 61 0.27 -1.46 7.83
N LYS A 62 -0.79 -0.79 8.27
CA LYS A 62 -1.45 -1.07 9.55
C LYS A 62 -2.07 -2.46 9.58
N GLU A 63 -2.78 -2.84 8.52
CA GLU A 63 -3.37 -4.16 8.39
C GLU A 63 -2.30 -5.26 8.44
N LEU A 64 -1.19 -5.05 7.76
CA LEU A 64 -0.06 -5.98 7.77
C LEU A 64 0.50 -6.12 9.19
N HIS A 65 0.68 -5.01 9.87
CA HIS A 65 1.18 -5.00 11.25
C HIS A 65 0.25 -5.78 12.20
N TYR A 66 -1.06 -5.56 12.12
CA TYR A 66 -2.05 -6.31 12.90
C TYR A 66 -2.04 -7.81 12.55
N SER A 67 -1.91 -8.13 11.27
CA SER A 67 -1.82 -9.53 10.82
C SER A 67 -0.57 -10.21 11.36
N GLU A 68 0.56 -9.52 11.41
CA GLU A 68 1.81 -10.04 11.99
C GLU A 68 1.67 -10.30 13.49
N ILE A 69 1.04 -9.38 14.23
CA ILE A 69 0.76 -9.55 15.66
C ILE A 69 -0.16 -10.76 15.88
N ASN A 70 -1.24 -10.85 15.12
CA ASN A 70 -2.19 -11.98 15.21
C ASN A 70 -1.50 -13.30 14.91
N LEU A 71 -0.66 -13.34 13.89
CA LEU A 71 0.10 -14.55 13.53
C LEU A 71 1.05 -14.96 14.64
N ALA A 72 1.76 -14.01 15.26
CA ALA A 72 2.64 -14.28 16.38
C ALA A 72 1.86 -14.85 17.57
N THR A 73 0.70 -14.27 17.87
CA THR A 73 -0.19 -14.72 18.95
C THR A 73 -0.69 -16.14 18.67
N GLU A 74 -1.14 -16.43 17.46
CA GLU A 74 -1.61 -17.77 17.08
C GLU A 74 -0.50 -18.81 17.16
N LYS A 75 0.71 -18.49 16.73
CA LYS A 75 1.87 -19.38 16.85
C LYS A 75 2.18 -19.71 18.29
N GLN A 76 2.08 -18.71 19.18
CA GLN A 76 2.28 -18.90 20.60
C GLN A 76 1.22 -19.82 21.19
N MET A 77 -0.05 -19.62 20.85
CA MET A 77 -1.18 -20.45 21.26
C MET A 77 -1.00 -21.90 20.79
N VAL A 78 -0.59 -22.10 19.54
CA VAL A 78 -0.30 -23.44 18.99
C VAL A 78 0.81 -24.11 19.78
N THR A 79 1.87 -23.38 20.11
CA THR A 79 2.99 -23.92 20.91
C THR A 79 2.52 -24.36 22.31
N GLU A 80 1.71 -23.54 22.97
CA GLU A 80 1.14 -23.85 24.28
C GLU A 80 0.21 -25.06 24.22
N LEU A 81 -0.66 -25.11 23.22
CA LEU A 81 -1.57 -26.26 23.03
C LEU A 81 -0.81 -27.57 22.78
N ARG A 82 0.28 -27.52 22.02
CA ARG A 82 1.15 -28.66 21.78
C ARG A 82 1.80 -29.15 23.07
N LYS A 83 2.22 -28.25 23.95
CA LYS A 83 2.78 -28.58 25.25
C LYS A 83 1.72 -29.24 26.15
N GLU A 84 0.52 -28.68 26.19
CA GLU A 84 -0.60 -29.25 26.96
C GLU A 84 -1.00 -30.61 26.43
N LEU A 85 -1.06 -30.78 25.11
CA LEU A 85 -1.36 -32.07 24.50
C LEU A 85 -0.31 -33.12 24.85
N ARG A 86 0.96 -32.75 24.82
CA ARG A 86 2.06 -33.63 25.20
C ARG A 86 1.92 -34.07 26.67
N LYS A 87 1.65 -33.13 27.58
CA LYS A 87 1.43 -33.42 29.00
C LYS A 87 0.24 -34.35 29.20
N ALA A 88 -0.87 -34.10 28.49
CA ALA A 88 -2.05 -34.94 28.55
C ALA A 88 -1.77 -36.37 28.05
N ARG A 89 -1.02 -36.52 26.97
CA ARG A 89 -0.61 -37.82 26.42
C ARG A 89 0.31 -38.55 27.37
N GLU A 90 1.26 -37.87 27.98
CA GLU A 90 2.17 -38.44 28.99
C GLU A 90 1.38 -38.91 30.22
N ALA A 91 0.46 -38.09 30.71
CA ALA A 91 -0.41 -38.46 31.83
C ALA A 91 -1.30 -39.65 31.49
N ALA A 92 -1.89 -39.69 30.30
CA ALA A 92 -2.70 -40.83 29.85
C ALA A 92 -1.85 -42.10 29.73
N GLN A 93 -0.64 -42.01 29.24
CA GLN A 93 0.28 -43.14 29.14
C GLN A 93 0.67 -43.67 30.51
N LEU A 94 0.97 -42.80 31.46
CA LEU A 94 1.28 -43.21 32.85
C LEU A 94 0.09 -43.90 33.52
N LEU A 95 -1.12 -43.38 33.31
CA LEU A 95 -2.35 -44.02 33.84
C LEU A 95 -2.58 -45.40 33.22
N LYS A 96 -2.34 -45.53 31.92
CA LYS A 96 -2.45 -46.81 31.24
C LYS A 96 -1.42 -47.82 31.75
N GLU A 97 -0.19 -47.42 31.93
CA GLU A 97 0.89 -48.26 32.48
C GLU A 97 0.58 -48.68 33.92
N ALA A 98 0.08 -47.76 34.77
CA ALA A 98 -0.33 -48.06 36.12
C ALA A 98 -1.49 -49.06 36.16
N ALA A 99 -2.49 -48.89 35.30
CA ALA A 99 -3.62 -49.80 35.18
C ALA A 99 -3.19 -51.21 34.74
N GLU A 100 -2.27 -51.28 33.76
CA GLU A 100 -1.71 -52.55 33.31
C GLU A 100 -0.87 -53.24 34.41
N ALA A 101 -0.07 -52.45 35.13
CA ALA A 101 0.71 -52.96 36.26
C ALA A 101 -0.19 -53.52 37.36
N GLU A 102 -1.27 -52.81 37.71
CA GLU A 102 -2.27 -53.31 38.67
C GLU A 102 -2.95 -54.59 38.18
N LYS A 103 -3.31 -54.62 36.89
CA LYS A 103 -3.93 -55.79 36.28
C LYS A 103 -3.02 -57.03 36.34
N GLN A 104 -1.74 -56.85 36.05
CA GLN A 104 -0.74 -57.91 36.13
C GLN A 104 -0.48 -58.35 37.56
N ALA A 105 -0.40 -57.43 38.52
CA ALA A 105 -0.23 -57.71 39.89
C ALA A 105 -1.42 -58.57 40.44
N THR A 106 -2.64 -58.18 40.08
CA THR A 106 -3.86 -58.93 40.45
C THR A 106 -3.86 -60.30 39.79
N TYR A 107 -3.46 -60.40 38.52
CA TYR A 107 -3.35 -61.71 37.86
C TYR A 107 -2.31 -62.64 38.55
N THR A 108 -1.15 -62.09 38.85
CA THR A 108 -0.05 -62.80 39.50
C THR A 108 -0.48 -63.30 40.86
N LEU A 109 -1.17 -62.48 41.70
CA LEU A 109 -1.71 -62.86 42.97
C LEU A 109 -2.77 -63.99 42.84
N GLY A 110 -3.66 -63.85 41.84
CA GLY A 110 -4.66 -64.87 41.56
C GLY A 110 -4.05 -66.22 41.16
N VAL A 111 -2.99 -66.21 40.37
CA VAL A 111 -2.25 -67.45 40.02
C VAL A 111 -1.53 -68.06 41.23
N GLN A 112 -0.96 -67.23 42.10
CA GLN A 112 -0.29 -67.72 43.32
C GLN A 112 -1.23 -68.26 44.32
N GLU A 113 -2.45 -67.81 44.38
CA GLU A 113 -3.49 -68.33 45.31
C GLU A 113 -4.13 -69.67 44.87
N THR A 114 -3.98 -69.95 43.56
CA THR A 114 -4.46 -71.24 43.04
C THR A 114 -3.35 -72.26 43.02
#